data_bf0dd2d5b2b3f452250008b2238c94aa
#
_entry.id   bf0dd2d5b2b3f452250008b2238c94aa
#
_cell.length_a   1.000
_cell.length_b   1.000
_cell.length_c   1.000
_cell.angle_alpha   90.00
_cell.angle_beta   90.00
_cell.angle_gamma   90.00
#
_symmetry.space_group_name_H-M   'P 1'
#
loop_
_entity.id
_entity.type
_entity.pdbx_description
1 polymer ?
#
loop_
_entity_poly.entity_id
_entity_poly.type
_entity_poly.pdbx_seq_one_letter_code
_entity_poly.pdbx_strand_id
1 'polypeptide(L)'
;MKMAIIARTRYYEINNNLKKEMFLKNYYIECLTKLGVLLIPILSENNMEQIVDYCDALLITGGPNNIYPDYYGEQPDPNIEYKIDEFPLVKKAVTLFSKVKKPILGICAGIQELNVIFGGTLYQNIPNHYLTQKTSTNTMHTVRIEKKSFLHKVYQSDSINVNSYHHQAIKDLAPNFSVSAISSDGYIEGIEKGNIIGVQWHPEIMKDLNFFKKFINEYMK
;
A
#
# COMPACT_ATOMS: atom_id res chain seq x y z
N MET A 1 11.72 -16.55 -5.61
CA MET A 1 10.37 -16.03 -5.34
C MET A 1 10.11 -14.86 -6.28
N LYS A 2 8.90 -14.73 -6.81
CA LYS A 2 8.51 -13.72 -7.80
C LYS A 2 7.34 -12.92 -7.24
N MET A 3 7.47 -11.61 -7.19
CA MET A 3 6.43 -10.72 -6.67
C MET A 3 5.97 -9.77 -7.77
N ALA A 4 4.70 -9.79 -8.10
CA ALA A 4 4.08 -8.78 -8.94
C ALA A 4 4.06 -7.47 -8.16
N ILE A 5 4.39 -6.36 -8.80
CA ILE A 5 4.44 -5.04 -8.17
C ILE A 5 3.68 -4.01 -9.01
N ILE A 6 2.73 -3.30 -8.40
CA ILE A 6 2.00 -2.22 -9.08
C ILE A 6 2.95 -1.04 -9.31
N ALA A 7 3.17 -0.69 -10.56
CA ALA A 7 3.82 0.56 -10.94
C ALA A 7 2.82 1.71 -10.87
N ARG A 8 3.26 2.88 -10.39
CA ARG A 8 2.42 4.07 -10.25
C ARG A 8 2.60 5.01 -11.42
N THR A 9 1.60 5.82 -11.67
CA THR A 9 1.57 6.79 -12.79
C THR A 9 1.73 8.20 -12.26
N ARG A 10 2.48 9.03 -13.01
CA ARG A 10 2.51 10.47 -12.81
C ARG A 10 2.54 11.21 -14.14
N TYR A 11 2.09 12.46 -14.11
CA TYR A 11 2.35 13.41 -15.18
C TYR A 11 3.52 14.33 -14.80
N TYR A 12 4.32 14.67 -15.77
CA TYR A 12 5.39 15.65 -15.65
C TYR A 12 5.51 16.44 -16.97
N GLU A 13 6.03 17.65 -16.88
CA GLU A 13 6.13 18.55 -18.04
C GLU A 13 7.56 18.60 -18.55
N ILE A 14 7.73 18.43 -19.88
CA ILE A 14 9.00 18.68 -20.58
C ILE A 14 8.71 19.57 -21.77
N ASN A 15 9.36 20.73 -21.84
CA ASN A 15 9.24 21.69 -22.95
C ASN A 15 7.76 22.03 -23.23
N ASN A 16 6.98 22.36 -22.23
CA ASN A 16 5.55 22.65 -22.27
C ASN A 16 4.68 21.50 -22.82
N ASN A 17 5.20 20.29 -22.83
CA ASN A 17 4.43 19.09 -23.17
C ASN A 17 4.23 18.20 -21.96
N LEU A 18 2.97 17.91 -21.63
CA LEU A 18 2.61 16.99 -20.58
C LEU A 18 2.94 15.54 -21.01
N LYS A 19 3.76 14.88 -20.21
CA LYS A 19 4.15 13.48 -20.41
C LYS A 19 3.57 12.62 -19.29
N LYS A 20 3.11 11.43 -19.65
CA LYS A 20 2.66 10.39 -18.71
C LYS A 20 3.74 9.34 -18.62
N GLU A 21 4.12 8.97 -17.38
CA GLU A 21 5.04 7.85 -17.17
C GLU A 21 4.53 6.94 -16.05
N MET A 22 4.94 5.68 -16.11
CA MET A 22 4.82 4.75 -15.00
C MET A 22 6.18 4.60 -14.33
N PHE A 23 6.19 4.54 -13.00
CA PHE A 23 7.42 4.46 -12.22
C PHE A 23 7.29 3.51 -11.02
N LEU A 24 8.45 3.04 -10.57
CA LEU A 24 8.62 2.35 -9.29
C LEU A 24 9.64 3.12 -8.47
N LYS A 25 9.32 3.39 -7.20
CA LYS A 25 10.29 4.00 -6.28
C LYS A 25 11.41 3.00 -5.99
N ASN A 26 12.65 3.46 -6.08
CA ASN A 26 13.85 2.63 -5.89
C ASN A 26 13.90 1.92 -4.53
N TYR A 27 13.32 2.50 -3.48
CA TYR A 27 13.25 1.90 -2.15
C TYR A 27 12.62 0.50 -2.12
N TYR A 28 11.54 0.27 -2.90
CA TYR A 28 10.93 -1.07 -3.03
C TYR A 28 11.89 -2.05 -3.69
N ILE A 29 12.53 -1.60 -4.78
CA ILE A 29 13.46 -2.40 -5.55
C ILE A 29 14.64 -2.83 -4.66
N GLU A 30 15.27 -1.87 -3.97
CA GLU A 30 16.40 -2.13 -3.08
C GLU A 30 16.06 -3.11 -1.95
N CYS A 31 14.92 -2.91 -1.27
CA CYS A 31 14.55 -3.78 -0.15
C CYS A 31 14.26 -5.21 -0.60
N LEU A 32 13.48 -5.38 -1.65
CA LEU A 32 13.00 -6.70 -2.07
C LEU A 32 14.06 -7.51 -2.82
N THR A 33 14.87 -6.85 -3.68
CA THR A 33 15.95 -7.55 -4.40
C THR A 33 17.06 -8.01 -3.46
N LYS A 34 17.36 -7.26 -2.37
CA LYS A 34 18.26 -7.72 -1.30
C LYS A 34 17.79 -9.00 -0.61
N LEU A 35 16.48 -9.24 -0.62
CA LEU A 35 15.87 -10.46 -0.07
C LEU A 35 15.70 -11.57 -1.12
N GLY A 36 16.27 -11.40 -2.31
CA GLY A 36 16.23 -12.39 -3.39
C GLY A 36 14.88 -12.48 -4.11
N VAL A 37 14.04 -11.43 -4.05
CA VAL A 37 12.76 -11.39 -4.74
C VAL A 37 12.95 -10.85 -6.16
N LEU A 38 12.47 -11.58 -7.16
CA LEU A 38 12.32 -11.10 -8.53
C LEU A 38 11.05 -10.27 -8.63
N LEU A 39 11.16 -9.00 -9.00
CA LEU A 39 10.04 -8.09 -9.17
C LEU A 39 9.53 -8.10 -10.61
N ILE A 40 8.22 -8.27 -10.78
CA ILE A 40 7.52 -8.23 -12.06
C ILE A 40 6.54 -7.04 -12.05
N PRO A 41 6.84 -5.93 -12.74
CA PRO A 41 5.98 -4.76 -12.74
C PRO A 41 4.68 -5.02 -13.49
N ILE A 42 3.55 -4.62 -12.90
CA ILE A 42 2.25 -4.55 -13.55
C ILE A 42 2.10 -3.15 -14.15
N LEU A 43 2.05 -3.08 -15.47
CA LEU A 43 2.00 -1.83 -16.24
C LEU A 43 0.65 -1.61 -16.93
N SER A 44 -0.16 -2.65 -17.08
CA SER A 44 -1.48 -2.58 -17.73
C SER A 44 -2.38 -3.71 -17.23
N GLU A 45 -3.65 -3.63 -17.58
CA GLU A 45 -4.63 -4.70 -17.31
C GLU A 45 -4.51 -5.88 -18.27
N ASN A 46 -3.78 -5.71 -19.37
CA ASN A 46 -3.56 -6.76 -20.35
C ASN A 46 -2.63 -7.83 -19.77
N ASN A 47 -2.93 -9.08 -20.08
CA ASN A 47 -2.14 -10.24 -19.63
C ASN A 47 -2.02 -10.38 -18.09
N MET A 48 -2.94 -9.80 -17.32
CA MET A 48 -2.90 -9.83 -15.86
C MET A 48 -2.97 -11.26 -15.34
N GLU A 49 -3.75 -12.14 -15.99
CA GLU A 49 -3.88 -13.55 -15.65
C GLU A 49 -2.52 -14.26 -15.73
N GLN A 50 -1.73 -13.98 -16.76
CA GLN A 50 -0.37 -14.55 -16.92
C GLN A 50 0.58 -14.09 -15.80
N ILE A 51 0.46 -12.82 -15.37
CA ILE A 51 1.23 -12.29 -14.25
C ILE A 51 0.81 -12.99 -12.95
N VAL A 52 -0.50 -13.17 -12.76
CA VAL A 52 -1.04 -13.87 -11.59
C VAL A 52 -0.53 -15.31 -11.54
N ASP A 53 -0.51 -16.03 -12.66
CA ASP A 53 -0.01 -17.40 -12.70
C ASP A 53 1.49 -17.48 -12.41
N TYR A 54 2.26 -16.52 -12.93
CA TYR A 54 3.73 -16.51 -12.85
C TYR A 54 4.27 -16.05 -11.48
N CYS A 55 3.59 -15.13 -10.78
CA CYS A 55 4.06 -14.53 -9.54
C CYS A 55 3.51 -15.24 -8.30
N ASP A 56 4.28 -15.24 -7.23
CA ASP A 56 3.94 -15.88 -5.95
C ASP A 56 3.12 -14.96 -5.05
N ALA A 57 3.23 -13.64 -5.22
CA ALA A 57 2.56 -12.60 -4.41
C ALA A 57 2.33 -11.32 -5.19
N LEU A 58 1.50 -10.41 -4.64
CA LEU A 58 1.26 -9.05 -5.13
C LEU A 58 1.72 -8.02 -4.11
N LEU A 59 2.48 -7.01 -4.57
CA LEU A 59 2.76 -5.77 -3.83
C LEU A 59 2.02 -4.60 -4.48
N ILE A 60 1.19 -3.93 -3.70
CA ILE A 60 0.55 -2.68 -4.07
C ILE A 60 1.35 -1.56 -3.41
N THR A 61 2.09 -0.80 -4.21
CA THR A 61 2.99 0.26 -3.72
C THR A 61 2.22 1.48 -3.24
N GLY A 62 2.86 2.34 -2.47
CA GLY A 62 2.40 3.71 -2.25
C GLY A 62 2.41 4.52 -3.56
N GLY A 63 1.50 5.46 -3.68
CA GLY A 63 1.32 6.28 -4.88
C GLY A 63 1.01 7.74 -4.55
N PRO A 64 1.19 8.65 -5.52
CA PRO A 64 0.89 10.06 -5.34
C PRO A 64 -0.58 10.42 -5.60
N ASN A 65 -1.36 9.48 -6.14
CA ASN A 65 -2.72 9.73 -6.62
C ASN A 65 -3.75 9.37 -5.57
N ASN A 66 -4.77 10.22 -5.44
CA ASN A 66 -5.90 10.00 -4.55
C ASN A 66 -6.87 8.98 -5.12
N ILE A 67 -7.49 8.18 -4.24
CA ILE A 67 -8.56 7.26 -4.62
C ILE A 67 -9.84 8.06 -4.75
N TYR A 68 -10.51 7.96 -5.90
CA TYR A 68 -11.75 8.66 -6.19
C TYR A 68 -12.86 8.22 -5.24
N PRO A 69 -13.59 9.18 -4.62
CA PRO A 69 -14.64 8.88 -3.64
C PRO A 69 -15.82 8.08 -4.20
N ASP A 70 -16.07 8.17 -5.51
CA ASP A 70 -17.10 7.39 -6.19
C ASP A 70 -16.94 5.88 -5.97
N TYR A 71 -15.71 5.40 -5.76
CA TYR A 71 -15.43 3.98 -5.51
C TYR A 71 -15.90 3.50 -4.14
N TYR A 72 -16.17 4.42 -3.20
CA TYR A 72 -16.69 4.11 -1.86
C TYR A 72 -17.94 4.92 -1.51
N GLY A 73 -18.63 5.46 -2.53
CA GLY A 73 -19.97 6.04 -2.41
C GLY A 73 -20.03 7.43 -1.73
N GLU A 74 -18.94 8.17 -1.75
CA GLU A 74 -18.87 9.53 -1.23
C GLU A 74 -18.75 10.58 -2.34
N GLN A 75 -19.10 11.84 -2.06
CA GLN A 75 -18.88 12.95 -2.97
C GLN A 75 -17.45 13.47 -2.83
N PRO A 76 -16.79 13.90 -3.92
CA PRO A 76 -15.45 14.47 -3.86
C PRO A 76 -15.40 15.77 -3.03
N ASP A 77 -14.38 15.87 -2.16
CA ASP A 77 -14.04 17.15 -1.53
C ASP A 77 -13.53 18.11 -2.61
N PRO A 78 -14.13 19.31 -2.79
CA PRO A 78 -13.74 20.27 -3.82
C PRO A 78 -12.32 20.82 -3.66
N ASN A 79 -11.69 20.64 -2.51
CA ASN A 79 -10.32 21.09 -2.23
C ASN A 79 -9.28 20.02 -2.53
N ILE A 80 -9.69 18.83 -2.96
CA ILE A 80 -8.80 17.72 -3.27
C ILE A 80 -8.77 17.48 -4.77
N GLU A 81 -7.57 17.36 -5.31
CA GLU A 81 -7.38 17.10 -6.72
C GLU A 81 -7.32 15.59 -7.01
N TYR A 82 -8.10 15.16 -8.00
CA TYR A 82 -8.13 13.79 -8.51
C TYR A 82 -7.70 13.79 -9.98
N LYS A 83 -6.44 13.45 -10.24
CA LYS A 83 -5.81 13.57 -11.59
C LYS A 83 -5.72 12.28 -12.37
N ILE A 84 -5.40 11.19 -11.67
CA ILE A 84 -5.09 9.91 -12.30
C ILE A 84 -5.85 8.83 -11.57
N ASP A 85 -6.65 8.08 -12.30
CA ASP A 85 -7.35 6.93 -11.78
C ASP A 85 -6.54 5.65 -12.05
N GLU A 86 -5.91 5.13 -11.01
CA GLU A 86 -5.18 3.85 -11.04
C GLU A 86 -5.99 2.72 -10.41
N PHE A 87 -7.10 3.04 -9.78
CA PHE A 87 -7.89 2.09 -9.00
C PHE A 87 -8.41 0.89 -9.82
N PRO A 88 -8.88 1.04 -11.08
CA PRO A 88 -9.32 -0.12 -11.89
C PRO A 88 -8.21 -1.17 -12.07
N LEU A 89 -6.98 -0.74 -12.37
CA LEU A 89 -5.82 -1.63 -12.51
C LEU A 89 -5.54 -2.39 -11.22
N VAL A 90 -5.50 -1.66 -10.10
CA VAL A 90 -5.24 -2.25 -8.77
C VAL A 90 -6.36 -3.21 -8.38
N LYS A 91 -7.63 -2.82 -8.58
CA LYS A 91 -8.81 -3.65 -8.30
C LYS A 91 -8.77 -4.97 -9.08
N LYS A 92 -8.42 -4.93 -10.37
CA LYS A 92 -8.27 -6.15 -11.19
C LYS A 92 -7.17 -7.05 -10.63
N ALA A 93 -6.00 -6.50 -10.32
CA ALA A 93 -4.89 -7.27 -9.75
C ALA A 93 -5.29 -7.92 -8.42
N VAL A 94 -5.83 -7.15 -7.47
CA VAL A 94 -6.27 -7.64 -6.16
C VAL A 94 -7.32 -8.73 -6.29
N THR A 95 -8.30 -8.55 -7.18
CA THR A 95 -9.37 -9.54 -7.41
C THR A 95 -8.80 -10.87 -7.88
N LEU A 96 -7.89 -10.83 -8.86
CA LEU A 96 -7.31 -12.06 -9.43
C LEU A 96 -6.37 -12.77 -8.44
N PHE A 97 -5.48 -12.03 -7.75
CA PHE A 97 -4.59 -12.62 -6.73
C PHE A 97 -5.38 -13.20 -5.55
N SER A 98 -6.43 -12.50 -5.10
CA SER A 98 -7.32 -12.98 -4.02
C SER A 98 -8.07 -14.25 -4.42
N LYS A 99 -8.56 -14.34 -5.67
CA LYS A 99 -9.28 -15.51 -6.19
C LYS A 99 -8.43 -16.78 -6.12
N VAL A 100 -7.13 -16.67 -6.41
CA VAL A 100 -6.17 -17.78 -6.32
C VAL A 100 -5.47 -17.88 -4.97
N LYS A 101 -5.90 -17.08 -3.97
CA LYS A 101 -5.39 -17.07 -2.60
C LYS A 101 -3.88 -16.78 -2.49
N LYS A 102 -3.31 -16.04 -3.45
CA LYS A 102 -1.92 -15.58 -3.37
C LYS A 102 -1.81 -14.39 -2.42
N PRO A 103 -0.70 -14.28 -1.66
CA PRO A 103 -0.51 -13.20 -0.68
C PRO A 103 -0.49 -11.82 -1.33
N ILE A 104 -1.03 -10.84 -0.60
CA ILE A 104 -1.09 -9.44 -1.05
C ILE A 104 -0.54 -8.55 0.06
N LEU A 105 0.38 -7.66 -0.29
CA LEU A 105 0.90 -6.61 0.58
C LEU A 105 0.52 -5.24 0.02
N GLY A 106 -0.19 -4.42 0.81
CA GLY A 106 -0.53 -3.04 0.46
C GLY A 106 0.25 -2.05 1.32
N ILE A 107 0.90 -1.05 0.69
CA ILE A 107 1.68 -0.02 1.38
C ILE A 107 1.14 1.36 1.02
N CYS A 108 0.84 2.21 2.01
CA CYS A 108 0.33 3.58 1.90
C CYS A 108 -0.96 3.63 1.04
N ALA A 109 -0.93 4.12 -0.20
CA ALA A 109 -2.09 4.02 -1.09
C ALA A 109 -2.61 2.58 -1.22
N GLY A 110 -1.72 1.59 -1.15
CA GLY A 110 -2.08 0.18 -1.26
C GLY A 110 -2.98 -0.34 -0.12
N ILE A 111 -2.80 0.09 1.13
CA ILE A 111 -3.73 -0.28 2.22
C ILE A 111 -5.11 0.37 2.01
N GLN A 112 -5.12 1.62 1.52
CA GLN A 112 -6.34 2.36 1.24
C GLN A 112 -7.13 1.70 0.09
N GLU A 113 -6.44 1.34 -0.98
CA GLU A 113 -7.02 0.60 -2.12
C GLU A 113 -7.57 -0.75 -1.68
N LEU A 114 -6.83 -1.51 -0.87
CA LEU A 114 -7.33 -2.76 -0.28
C LEU A 114 -8.62 -2.53 0.49
N ASN A 115 -8.65 -1.54 1.37
CA ASN A 115 -9.85 -1.23 2.15
C ASN A 115 -11.06 -0.94 1.26
N VAL A 116 -10.91 -0.07 0.25
CA VAL A 116 -12.00 0.29 -0.67
C VAL A 116 -12.43 -0.90 -1.55
N ILE A 117 -11.49 -1.68 -2.09
CA ILE A 117 -11.80 -2.85 -2.92
C ILE A 117 -12.65 -3.88 -2.16
N PHE A 118 -12.41 -4.02 -0.86
CA PHE A 118 -13.16 -4.95 0.00
C PHE A 118 -14.36 -4.31 0.71
N GLY A 119 -14.76 -3.09 0.34
CA GLY A 119 -16.01 -2.44 0.74
C GLY A 119 -15.91 -1.51 1.96
N GLY A 120 -14.74 -1.05 2.31
CA GLY A 120 -14.52 0.03 3.28
C GLY A 120 -14.52 1.41 2.64
N THR A 121 -14.39 2.45 3.46
CA THR A 121 -14.37 3.87 3.05
C THR A 121 -13.12 4.59 3.52
N LEU A 122 -12.89 5.82 3.04
CA LEU A 122 -11.72 6.63 3.39
C LEU A 122 -12.12 8.01 3.91
N TYR A 123 -11.33 8.55 4.82
CA TYR A 123 -11.20 9.99 4.99
C TYR A 123 -10.45 10.54 3.78
N GLN A 124 -11.03 11.52 3.09
CA GLN A 124 -10.43 12.11 1.90
C GLN A 124 -9.22 13.00 2.25
N ASN A 125 -9.25 13.59 3.45
CA ASN A 125 -8.13 14.39 3.97
C ASN A 125 -8.10 14.32 5.51
N ILE A 126 -6.91 14.05 6.05
CA ILE A 126 -6.62 14.07 7.49
C ILE A 126 -5.46 15.02 7.76
N PRO A 127 -5.47 15.73 8.90
CA PRO A 127 -4.37 16.65 9.25
C PRO A 127 -3.13 15.88 9.75
N ASN A 128 -1.96 16.53 9.66
CA ASN A 128 -0.72 16.15 10.35
C ASN A 128 -0.11 14.78 10.00
N HIS A 129 -0.51 14.15 8.91
CA HIS A 129 0.05 12.87 8.44
C HIS A 129 0.96 12.99 7.22
N TYR A 130 1.30 14.21 6.82
CA TYR A 130 2.20 14.45 5.70
C TYR A 130 3.48 15.14 6.15
N LEU A 131 4.61 14.43 6.06
CA LEU A 131 5.92 15.00 6.36
C LEU A 131 6.34 16.00 5.28
N THR A 132 6.54 17.26 5.66
CA THR A 132 7.01 18.33 4.76
C THR A 132 8.51 18.25 4.48
N GLN A 133 9.29 17.59 5.34
CA GLN A 133 10.74 17.41 5.17
C GLN A 133 11.07 15.98 4.78
N LYS A 134 11.62 15.82 3.58
CA LYS A 134 12.01 14.52 2.98
C LYS A 134 13.33 14.00 3.55
N THR A 135 13.34 13.59 4.81
CA THR A 135 14.47 12.81 5.33
C THR A 135 14.03 11.36 5.48
N SER A 136 14.76 10.45 4.87
CA SER A 136 14.38 9.05 4.68
C SER A 136 14.20 8.21 5.96
N THR A 137 14.54 8.74 7.10
CA THR A 137 14.53 8.02 8.39
C THR A 137 13.69 8.70 9.48
N ASN A 138 13.04 9.85 9.20
CA ASN A 138 12.23 10.52 10.21
C ASN A 138 10.94 9.75 10.48
N THR A 139 10.79 9.28 11.69
CA THR A 139 9.51 8.80 12.22
C THR A 139 8.67 9.99 12.65
N MET A 140 7.37 9.95 12.39
CA MET A 140 6.46 11.05 12.68
C MET A 140 5.59 10.77 13.90
N HIS A 141 5.08 9.55 14.02
CA HIS A 141 4.20 9.18 15.13
C HIS A 141 4.39 7.73 15.57
N THR A 142 3.83 7.43 16.73
CA THR A 142 3.78 6.07 17.26
C THR A 142 2.49 5.39 16.81
N VAL A 143 2.60 4.14 16.39
CA VAL A 143 1.45 3.25 16.17
C VAL A 143 1.44 2.16 17.23
N ARG A 144 0.26 1.92 17.82
CA ARG A 144 0.00 0.78 18.68
C ARG A 144 -0.29 -0.44 17.82
N ILE A 145 0.33 -1.56 18.13
CA ILE A 145 0.19 -2.82 17.39
C ILE A 145 -0.75 -3.75 18.14
N GLU A 146 -1.68 -4.35 17.43
CA GLU A 146 -2.61 -5.33 17.99
C GLU A 146 -1.92 -6.67 18.22
N LYS A 147 -2.09 -7.23 19.44
CA LYS A 147 -1.55 -8.55 19.79
C LYS A 147 -2.10 -9.64 18.88
N LYS A 148 -1.26 -10.63 18.59
CA LYS A 148 -1.53 -11.75 17.66
C LYS A 148 -1.62 -11.38 16.19
N SER A 149 -1.48 -10.08 15.82
CA SER A 149 -1.41 -9.65 14.42
C SER A 149 -0.11 -10.09 13.75
N PHE A 150 -0.09 -10.00 12.40
CA PHE A 150 1.14 -10.16 11.63
C PHE A 150 2.20 -9.14 12.08
N LEU A 151 1.81 -7.89 12.31
CA LEU A 151 2.74 -6.84 12.76
C LEU A 151 3.34 -7.15 14.12
N HIS A 152 2.56 -7.71 15.05
CA HIS A 152 3.09 -8.15 16.35
C HIS A 152 4.11 -9.28 16.21
N LYS A 153 3.92 -10.20 15.26
CA LYS A 153 4.93 -11.23 14.95
C LYS A 153 6.21 -10.65 14.33
N VAL A 154 6.10 -9.54 13.57
CA VAL A 154 7.25 -8.84 12.97
C VAL A 154 8.08 -8.14 14.04
N TYR A 155 7.44 -7.29 14.84
CA TYR A 155 8.11 -6.33 15.71
C TYR A 155 8.31 -6.79 17.13
N GLN A 156 7.53 -7.79 17.58
CA GLN A 156 7.53 -8.31 18.96
C GLN A 156 7.41 -7.18 20.00
N SER A 157 6.58 -6.18 19.68
CA SER A 157 6.36 -4.97 20.47
C SER A 157 4.90 -4.55 20.37
N ASP A 158 4.38 -3.94 21.42
CA ASP A 158 3.03 -3.39 21.46
C ASP A 158 2.94 -2.01 20.76
N SER A 159 4.07 -1.42 20.36
CA SER A 159 4.13 -0.16 19.62
C SER A 159 5.45 0.03 18.87
N ILE A 160 5.40 0.80 17.78
CA ILE A 160 6.59 1.24 17.02
C ILE A 160 6.42 2.68 16.56
N ASN A 161 7.53 3.33 16.23
CA ASN A 161 7.52 4.63 15.56
C ASN A 161 7.63 4.44 14.06
N VAL A 162 6.78 5.13 13.30
CA VAL A 162 6.70 5.02 11.84
C VAL A 162 6.79 6.39 11.15
N ASN A 163 7.17 6.39 9.88
CA ASN A 163 7.07 7.56 9.02
C ASN A 163 5.62 7.77 8.55
N SER A 164 5.31 8.98 8.04
CA SER A 164 3.98 9.28 7.52
C SER A 164 4.09 10.20 6.31
N TYR A 165 3.45 9.81 5.19
CA TYR A 165 3.45 10.54 3.90
C TYR A 165 2.09 10.43 3.21
N HIS A 166 1.00 10.57 3.97
CA HIS A 166 -0.36 10.43 3.46
C HIS A 166 -1.28 11.52 4.02
N HIS A 167 -2.35 11.80 3.30
CA HIS A 167 -3.44 12.66 3.74
C HIS A 167 -4.81 11.99 3.63
N GLN A 168 -4.91 10.85 2.92
CA GLN A 168 -6.06 9.97 3.01
C GLN A 168 -5.80 8.88 4.07
N ALA A 169 -6.85 8.39 4.71
CA ALA A 169 -6.79 7.30 5.70
C ALA A 169 -8.06 6.46 5.68
N ILE A 170 -8.00 5.26 6.22
CA ILE A 170 -9.18 4.40 6.39
C ILE A 170 -10.16 5.06 7.36
N LYS A 171 -11.44 5.19 6.94
CA LYS A 171 -12.56 5.68 7.75
C LYS A 171 -13.35 4.49 8.29
N ASP A 172 -14.02 3.77 7.43
CA ASP A 172 -14.71 2.54 7.78
C ASP A 172 -13.91 1.34 7.28
N LEU A 173 -13.58 0.43 8.19
CA LEU A 173 -12.82 -0.77 7.85
C LEU A 173 -13.66 -1.73 6.99
N ALA A 174 -13.06 -2.24 5.94
CA ALA A 174 -13.69 -3.24 5.08
C ALA A 174 -14.11 -4.51 5.86
N PRO A 175 -15.26 -5.12 5.51
CA PRO A 175 -15.73 -6.35 6.15
C PRO A 175 -14.69 -7.47 6.14
N ASN A 176 -14.59 -8.18 7.26
CA ASN A 176 -13.69 -9.31 7.47
C ASN A 176 -12.19 -8.97 7.48
N PHE A 177 -11.83 -7.71 7.54
CA PHE A 177 -10.49 -7.29 7.94
C PHE A 177 -10.43 -7.09 9.46
N SER A 178 -9.25 -7.26 10.01
CA SER A 178 -8.91 -6.90 11.38
C SER A 178 -7.92 -5.74 11.37
N VAL A 179 -8.08 -4.82 12.31
CA VAL A 179 -7.07 -3.78 12.55
C VAL A 179 -5.83 -4.44 13.15
N SER A 180 -4.65 -4.13 12.62
CA SER A 180 -3.37 -4.61 13.15
C SER A 180 -2.49 -3.50 13.73
N ALA A 181 -2.77 -2.22 13.38
CA ALA A 181 -2.13 -1.06 13.99
C ALA A 181 -3.03 0.16 13.97
N ILE A 182 -2.91 1.03 14.98
CA ILE A 182 -3.63 2.31 15.12
C ILE A 182 -2.63 3.38 15.56
N SER A 183 -2.67 4.57 14.93
CA SER A 183 -1.89 5.73 15.34
C SER A 183 -2.37 6.33 16.67
N SER A 184 -1.53 7.15 17.29
CA SER A 184 -1.86 7.80 18.57
C SER A 184 -3.07 8.74 18.51
N ASP A 185 -3.41 9.26 17.34
CA ASP A 185 -4.57 10.10 17.06
C ASP A 185 -5.78 9.32 16.50
N GLY A 186 -5.69 7.99 16.48
CA GLY A 186 -6.83 7.08 16.28
C GLY A 186 -7.05 6.60 14.85
N TYR A 187 -6.21 6.96 13.87
CA TYR A 187 -6.35 6.45 12.51
C TYR A 187 -5.83 5.01 12.38
N ILE A 188 -6.49 4.24 11.53
CA ILE A 188 -6.07 2.88 11.21
C ILE A 188 -4.83 2.94 10.34
N GLU A 189 -3.75 2.34 10.84
CA GLU A 189 -2.43 2.30 10.22
C GLU A 189 -2.02 0.91 9.73
N GLY A 190 -2.74 -0.13 10.17
CA GLY A 190 -2.49 -1.50 9.72
C GLY A 190 -3.77 -2.31 9.69
N ILE A 191 -3.92 -3.12 8.65
CA ILE A 191 -5.03 -4.07 8.48
C ILE A 191 -4.53 -5.42 8.03
N GLU A 192 -5.28 -6.48 8.37
CA GLU A 192 -4.98 -7.83 7.90
C GLU A 192 -6.24 -8.68 7.69
N LYS A 193 -6.15 -9.62 6.71
CA LYS A 193 -7.17 -10.63 6.42
C LYS A 193 -6.50 -11.86 5.82
N GLY A 194 -6.22 -12.85 6.65
CA GLY A 194 -5.48 -14.05 6.21
C GLY A 194 -4.09 -13.70 5.72
N ASN A 195 -3.83 -13.86 4.43
CA ASN A 195 -2.56 -13.53 3.78
C ASN A 195 -2.56 -12.17 3.04
N ILE A 196 -3.55 -11.33 3.33
CA ILE A 196 -3.63 -9.95 2.84
C ILE A 196 -3.23 -9.03 3.99
N ILE A 197 -2.15 -8.28 3.82
CA ILE A 197 -1.59 -7.37 4.82
C ILE A 197 -1.52 -5.96 4.23
N GLY A 198 -1.94 -4.96 5.00
CA GLY A 198 -1.80 -3.56 4.63
C GLY A 198 -1.17 -2.75 5.75
N VAL A 199 -0.27 -1.80 5.39
CA VAL A 199 0.32 -0.81 6.29
C VAL A 199 0.26 0.59 5.66
N GLN A 200 -0.04 1.60 6.47
CA GLN A 200 -0.21 2.96 5.99
C GLN A 200 1.13 3.70 5.86
N TRP A 201 2.09 3.39 6.72
CA TRP A 201 3.46 3.92 6.62
C TRP A 201 4.27 3.26 5.50
N HIS A 202 5.51 3.70 5.34
CA HIS A 202 6.43 3.26 4.31
C HIS A 202 7.61 2.46 4.88
N PRO A 203 7.49 1.14 5.11
CA PRO A 203 8.59 0.30 5.60
C PRO A 203 9.78 0.27 4.64
N GLU A 204 9.55 0.45 3.32
CA GLU A 204 10.61 0.52 2.31
C GLU A 204 11.49 1.76 2.48
N ILE A 205 10.90 2.91 2.85
CA ILE A 205 11.67 4.15 3.13
C ILE A 205 12.47 4.00 4.42
N MET A 206 11.90 3.33 5.42
CA MET A 206 12.59 3.00 6.68
C MET A 206 13.69 1.94 6.50
N LYS A 207 13.76 1.31 5.33
CA LYS A 207 14.66 0.16 5.03
C LYS A 207 14.44 -1.01 6.00
N ASP A 208 13.19 -1.22 6.39
CA ASP A 208 12.78 -2.28 7.32
C ASP A 208 12.76 -3.65 6.62
N LEU A 209 13.94 -4.22 6.43
CA LEU A 209 14.09 -5.53 5.82
C LEU A 209 13.43 -6.64 6.64
N ASN A 210 13.28 -6.46 7.97
CA ASN A 210 12.66 -7.46 8.82
C ASN A 210 11.17 -7.62 8.50
N PHE A 211 10.46 -6.52 8.25
CA PHE A 211 9.07 -6.52 7.82
C PHE A 211 8.88 -7.33 6.53
N PHE A 212 9.65 -7.02 5.49
CA PHE A 212 9.57 -7.72 4.20
C PHE A 212 9.98 -9.18 4.31
N LYS A 213 11.08 -9.48 5.02
CA LYS A 213 11.55 -10.84 5.25
C LYS A 213 10.50 -11.70 5.96
N LYS A 214 9.81 -11.13 6.95
CA LYS A 214 8.76 -11.83 7.68
C LYS A 214 7.57 -12.13 6.77
N PHE A 215 7.11 -11.16 5.97
CA PHE A 215 6.04 -11.37 4.98
C PHE A 215 6.38 -12.47 3.99
N ILE A 216 7.59 -12.42 3.40
CA ILE A 216 8.08 -13.42 2.45
C ILE A 216 8.10 -14.81 3.09
N ASN A 217 8.68 -14.96 4.28
CA ASN A 217 8.84 -16.24 4.96
C ASN A 217 7.50 -16.86 5.42
N GLU A 218 6.52 -16.03 5.75
CA GLU A 218 5.22 -16.51 6.23
C GLU A 218 4.27 -16.87 5.10
N TYR A 219 4.30 -16.12 4.00
CA TYR A 219 3.29 -16.20 2.96
C TYR A 219 3.77 -16.63 1.57
N MET A 220 5.05 -16.41 1.21
CA MET A 220 5.59 -16.75 -0.11
C MET A 220 6.41 -18.05 -0.03
N LYS A 221 5.72 -19.18 0.08
CA LYS A 221 6.37 -20.51 0.13
C LYS A 221 6.28 -21.23 -1.21
#